data_987271a00f9066934012aae458dfeccd
#
_entry.id   987271a00f9066934012aae458dfeccd
#
_cell.length_a   1.000
_cell.length_b   1.000
_cell.length_c   1.000
_cell.angle_alpha   90.00
_cell.angle_beta   90.00
_cell.angle_gamma   90.00
#
_symmetry.space_group_name_H-M   'P 1'
#
loop_
_entity.id
_entity.type
_entity.pdbx_description
1 polymer ?
#
loop_
_entity_poly.entity_id
_entity_poly.type
_entity_poly.pdbx_seq_one_letter_code
_entity_poly.pdbx_strand_id
1 'polypeptide(L)'
;MRSLTNKKSNLFIQYRSCASVGHLPNDPFSAAFCSNKKNGVRRNEPLHNLGTFYRVAHVRKATELFLTSDEEEEEDMGMEAKQIYAKQVINLGSGYDTSWWCLVGCKGEEMSNRVKWYDVDFAEVTRRKIKTIEKHESLREPLGVYHFERDGSELRSTSGYNCVSADLRDAEELKDILTEARVDWQLPTLFVTEVALSYLSGEKCEKVLRLCATFDGSSTGSDDSNNKVVNRAIVSYEAMHLNDEFGRRMCRNVREQRGTPFLALEDENGGQVDCSSAEARLLRCGFDAAKCRKMTECQDTLLSREEIYRAERLEMLDEREEFN
;
A
#
# COMPACT_ATOMS: atom_id res chain seq x y z
N MET A 1 2.38 19.66 20.79
CA MET A 1 2.08 18.93 19.56
C MET A 1 0.74 18.21 19.74
N ARG A 2 -0.36 18.77 19.27
CA ARG A 2 -1.67 18.10 19.31
C ARG A 2 -1.72 17.11 18.17
N SER A 3 -1.96 15.85 18.52
CA SER A 3 -2.04 14.65 17.69
C SER A 3 -2.72 14.89 16.33
N LEU A 4 -2.00 14.55 15.26
CA LEU A 4 -2.46 14.47 13.85
C LEU A 4 -3.64 13.49 13.66
N THR A 5 -4.02 12.80 14.72
CA THR A 5 -4.84 11.61 14.76
C THR A 5 -6.35 11.85 14.80
N ASN A 6 -6.81 13.09 14.94
CA ASN A 6 -8.25 13.37 15.09
C ASN A 6 -8.97 13.81 13.82
N LYS A 7 -8.27 13.99 12.71
CA LYS A 7 -8.91 14.24 11.42
C LYS A 7 -8.91 12.96 10.60
N LYS A 8 -10.07 12.35 10.42
CA LYS A 8 -10.34 11.18 9.58
C LYS A 8 -9.57 11.29 8.27
N SER A 9 -8.81 10.29 7.91
CA SER A 9 -8.08 10.30 6.65
C SER A 9 -9.10 10.43 5.50
N ASN A 10 -9.00 11.51 4.72
CA ASN A 10 -9.87 11.73 3.58
C ASN A 10 -9.71 10.64 2.51
N LEU A 11 -8.52 10.04 2.41
CA LEU A 11 -8.27 8.88 1.55
C LEU A 11 -9.20 7.71 1.87
N PHE A 12 -9.44 7.47 3.15
CA PHE A 12 -10.38 6.43 3.56
C PHE A 12 -11.83 6.79 3.22
N ILE A 13 -12.21 8.07 3.31
CA ILE A 13 -13.55 8.53 2.89
C ILE A 13 -13.71 8.34 1.39
N GLN A 14 -12.67 8.59 0.61
CA GLN A 14 -12.66 8.39 -0.85
C GLN A 14 -12.85 6.91 -1.21
N TYR A 15 -12.05 6.04 -0.60
CA TYR A 15 -12.13 4.60 -0.80
C TYR A 15 -13.54 4.06 -0.49
N ARG A 16 -14.12 4.49 0.60
CA ARG A 16 -15.45 4.13 1.04
C ARG A 16 -16.55 4.54 0.06
N SER A 17 -16.49 5.78 -0.45
CA SER A 17 -17.44 6.27 -1.45
C SER A 17 -17.31 5.46 -2.74
N CYS A 18 -16.10 5.24 -3.22
CA CYS A 18 -15.75 4.42 -4.37
C CYS A 18 -16.35 3.00 -4.27
N ALA A 19 -16.13 2.32 -3.15
CA ALA A 19 -16.68 0.97 -2.91
C ALA A 19 -18.21 0.98 -2.85
N SER A 20 -18.84 1.99 -2.20
CA SER A 20 -20.29 2.08 -2.04
C SER A 20 -21.04 2.32 -3.36
N VAL A 21 -20.39 2.91 -4.36
CA VAL A 21 -20.93 3.13 -5.70
C VAL A 21 -20.75 1.87 -6.58
N GLY A 22 -19.94 0.91 -6.17
CA GLY A 22 -19.69 -0.34 -6.90
C GLY A 22 -18.44 -0.31 -7.78
N HIS A 23 -17.59 0.69 -7.65
CA HIS A 23 -16.31 0.72 -8.38
C HIS A 23 -15.39 -0.42 -7.97
N LEU A 24 -15.45 -0.89 -6.73
CA LEU A 24 -14.66 -1.99 -6.19
C LEU A 24 -15.56 -3.22 -5.89
N PRO A 25 -16.04 -3.94 -6.91
CA PRO A 25 -17.02 -5.03 -6.73
C PRO A 25 -16.44 -6.21 -5.94
N ASN A 26 -15.13 -6.40 -5.98
CA ASN A 26 -14.42 -7.49 -5.34
C ASN A 26 -13.90 -7.11 -3.93
N ASP A 27 -14.41 -6.03 -3.34
CA ASP A 27 -14.04 -5.60 -2.00
C ASP A 27 -15.24 -5.45 -1.08
N PRO A 28 -15.78 -6.56 -0.55
CA PRO A 28 -16.83 -6.52 0.44
C PRO A 28 -16.34 -6.06 1.83
N PHE A 29 -15.02 -6.02 2.05
CA PHE A 29 -14.40 -5.79 3.35
C PHE A 29 -14.31 -4.33 3.72
N SER A 30 -14.14 -3.45 2.74
CA SER A 30 -14.03 -2.00 2.94
C SER A 30 -15.25 -1.40 3.65
N ALA A 31 -16.43 -2.00 3.47
CA ALA A 31 -17.66 -1.61 4.14
C ALA A 31 -17.56 -1.67 5.67
N ALA A 32 -16.82 -2.64 6.22
CA ALA A 32 -16.63 -2.82 7.66
C ALA A 32 -15.93 -1.64 8.33
N PHE A 33 -15.02 -1.00 7.62
CA PHE A 33 -14.30 0.18 8.09
C PHE A 33 -15.14 1.47 7.98
N CYS A 34 -16.36 1.35 7.47
CA CYS A 34 -17.29 2.45 7.39
C CYS A 34 -17.93 2.74 8.74
N SER A 35 -17.74 3.93 9.33
CA SER A 35 -18.41 4.29 10.58
C SER A 35 -19.94 4.29 10.37
N ASN A 36 -20.68 3.59 11.25
CA ASN A 36 -22.15 3.58 11.35
C ASN A 36 -22.70 4.95 11.77
N LYS A 37 -22.42 6.02 11.05
CA LYS A 37 -23.14 7.27 11.28
C LYS A 37 -24.49 7.16 10.57
N LYS A 38 -25.56 7.40 11.32
CA LYS A 38 -26.97 7.43 10.91
C LYS A 38 -27.28 8.33 9.69
N ASN A 39 -26.31 9.05 9.16
CA ASN A 39 -26.42 10.02 8.06
C ASN A 39 -25.80 9.53 6.76
N GLY A 40 -25.99 8.28 6.36
CA GLY A 40 -25.60 7.80 5.03
C GLY A 40 -24.08 7.91 4.70
N VAL A 41 -23.63 7.27 3.65
CA VAL A 41 -22.31 7.49 3.06
C VAL A 41 -22.35 8.82 2.32
N ARG A 42 -21.54 9.80 2.72
CA ARG A 42 -21.37 10.99 1.91
C ARG A 42 -20.72 10.55 0.59
N ARG A 43 -21.44 10.67 -0.50
CA ARG A 43 -20.89 10.43 -1.83
C ARG A 43 -19.81 11.48 -2.13
N ASN A 44 -18.72 11.05 -2.69
CA ASN A 44 -17.74 11.93 -3.32
C ASN A 44 -18.20 12.26 -4.74
N GLU A 45 -17.55 13.23 -5.33
CA GLU A 45 -17.71 13.52 -6.75
C GLU A 45 -17.27 12.30 -7.59
N PRO A 46 -17.91 12.06 -8.76
CA PRO A 46 -17.60 10.93 -9.63
C PRO A 46 -16.11 10.81 -9.97
N LEU A 47 -15.45 11.93 -10.24
CA LEU A 47 -14.03 12.01 -10.53
C LEU A 47 -13.17 11.42 -9.39
N HIS A 48 -13.50 11.76 -8.14
CA HIS A 48 -12.79 11.20 -6.98
C HIS A 48 -13.01 9.69 -6.81
N ASN A 49 -14.22 9.21 -7.14
CA ASN A 49 -14.51 7.77 -7.07
C ASN A 49 -13.74 7.00 -8.14
N LEU A 50 -13.73 7.51 -9.37
CA LEU A 50 -13.00 6.89 -10.47
C LEU A 50 -11.48 6.92 -10.24
N GLY A 51 -10.93 8.05 -9.79
CA GLY A 51 -9.50 8.15 -9.44
C GLY A 51 -9.12 7.20 -8.32
N THR A 52 -10.01 7.02 -7.32
CA THR A 52 -9.80 6.04 -6.25
C THR A 52 -9.84 4.62 -6.79
N PHE A 53 -10.77 4.31 -7.69
CA PHE A 53 -10.83 3.00 -8.36
C PHE A 53 -9.51 2.69 -9.08
N TYR A 54 -9.05 3.58 -9.95
CA TYR A 54 -7.81 3.37 -10.68
C TYR A 54 -6.63 3.13 -9.74
N ARG A 55 -6.47 3.98 -8.72
CA ARG A 55 -5.41 3.82 -7.73
C ARG A 55 -5.42 2.44 -7.09
N VAL A 56 -6.54 2.06 -6.50
CA VAL A 56 -6.67 0.78 -5.77
C VAL A 56 -6.51 -0.40 -6.72
N ALA A 57 -7.15 -0.35 -7.88
CA ALA A 57 -7.11 -1.45 -8.85
C ALA A 57 -5.69 -1.69 -9.39
N HIS A 58 -4.94 -0.63 -9.72
CA HIS A 58 -3.56 -0.77 -10.21
C HIS A 58 -2.61 -1.30 -9.14
N VAL A 59 -2.69 -0.76 -7.91
CA VAL A 59 -1.83 -1.23 -6.81
C VAL A 59 -2.13 -2.69 -6.49
N ARG A 60 -3.41 -3.08 -6.43
CA ARG A 60 -3.80 -4.48 -6.21
C ARG A 60 -3.35 -5.38 -7.35
N LYS A 61 -3.51 -4.94 -8.59
CA LYS A 61 -3.07 -5.75 -9.75
C LYS A 61 -1.57 -5.96 -9.78
N ALA A 62 -0.78 -4.91 -9.49
CA ALA A 62 0.67 -5.03 -9.38
C ALA A 62 1.06 -5.97 -8.22
N THR A 63 0.35 -5.90 -7.10
CA THR A 63 0.56 -6.82 -5.97
C THR A 63 0.20 -8.27 -6.34
N GLU A 64 -0.92 -8.47 -7.01
CA GLU A 64 -1.32 -9.81 -7.50
C GLU A 64 -0.27 -10.41 -8.44
N LEU A 65 0.24 -9.63 -9.40
CA LEU A 65 1.31 -10.08 -10.29
C LEU A 65 2.57 -10.50 -9.53
N PHE A 66 2.96 -9.75 -8.50
CA PHE A 66 4.08 -10.15 -7.65
C PHE A 66 3.78 -11.48 -6.93
N LEU A 67 2.57 -11.65 -6.40
CA LEU A 67 2.21 -12.86 -5.66
C LEU A 67 2.18 -14.11 -6.56
N THR A 68 1.81 -13.96 -7.84
CA THR A 68 1.66 -15.07 -8.80
C THR A 68 2.87 -15.30 -9.73
N SER A 69 3.91 -14.47 -9.65
CA SER A 69 5.04 -14.49 -10.60
C SER A 69 5.83 -15.79 -10.68
N ASP A 70 5.73 -16.69 -9.70
CA ASP A 70 6.47 -17.97 -9.70
C ASP A 70 5.61 -19.17 -10.11
N GLU A 71 4.31 -18.98 -10.34
CA GLU A 71 3.41 -20.07 -10.71
C GLU A 71 3.74 -20.62 -12.11
N GLU A 72 4.24 -19.77 -13.02
CA GLU A 72 4.64 -20.17 -14.38
C GLU A 72 5.95 -20.98 -14.40
N GLU A 73 6.85 -20.77 -13.43
CA GLU A 73 8.12 -21.53 -13.32
C GLU A 73 7.93 -22.90 -12.65
N GLU A 74 6.89 -23.06 -11.80
CA GLU A 74 6.59 -24.33 -11.11
C GLU A 74 5.97 -25.38 -12.07
N GLU A 75 5.30 -24.99 -13.15
CA GLU A 75 4.72 -25.93 -14.14
C GLU A 75 5.81 -26.63 -14.97
N ASP A 76 6.98 -26.02 -15.15
CA ASP A 76 8.08 -26.55 -15.94
C ASP A 76 9.07 -27.42 -15.13
N MET A 77 9.04 -27.34 -13.82
CA MET A 77 9.89 -28.13 -12.90
C MET A 77 9.07 -29.24 -12.24
N GLY A 78 9.20 -30.45 -12.75
CA GLY A 78 8.45 -31.64 -12.32
C GLY A 78 8.28 -31.80 -10.80
N MET A 79 7.27 -32.60 -10.41
CA MET A 79 6.64 -32.75 -9.08
C MET A 79 7.55 -32.96 -7.86
N GLU A 80 8.89 -32.99 -7.97
CA GLU A 80 9.80 -33.24 -6.84
C GLU A 80 10.36 -31.99 -6.16
N ALA A 81 10.15 -30.79 -6.72
CA ALA A 81 10.62 -29.51 -6.15
C ALA A 81 9.48 -28.62 -5.66
N LYS A 82 8.60 -29.14 -4.79
CA LYS A 82 7.68 -28.30 -4.01
C LYS A 82 8.45 -27.55 -2.90
N GLN A 83 9.39 -26.70 -3.30
CA GLN A 83 9.87 -25.69 -2.40
C GLN A 83 8.79 -24.60 -2.35
N ILE A 84 8.09 -24.53 -1.23
CA ILE A 84 7.07 -23.49 -0.98
C ILE A 84 7.82 -22.17 -0.94
N TYR A 85 7.85 -21.45 -2.06
CA TYR A 85 8.37 -20.10 -2.09
C TYR A 85 7.43 -19.21 -1.28
N ALA A 86 7.82 -18.88 -0.06
CA ALA A 86 7.11 -17.89 0.72
C ALA A 86 7.50 -16.51 0.19
N LYS A 87 6.50 -15.67 -0.08
CA LYS A 87 6.66 -14.25 -0.40
C LYS A 87 6.16 -13.39 0.74
N GLN A 88 6.53 -12.13 0.74
CA GLN A 88 5.97 -11.19 1.72
C GLN A 88 5.62 -9.85 1.10
N VAL A 89 4.61 -9.23 1.67
CA VAL A 89 4.15 -7.87 1.31
C VAL A 89 4.24 -7.00 2.56
N ILE A 90 4.87 -5.84 2.44
CA ILE A 90 4.95 -4.83 3.50
C ILE A 90 4.26 -3.57 3.01
N ASN A 91 3.08 -3.30 3.53
CA ASN A 91 2.25 -2.16 3.15
C ASN A 91 2.52 -0.98 4.10
N LEU A 92 3.29 -0.01 3.63
CA LEU A 92 3.75 1.15 4.39
C LEU A 92 2.72 2.29 4.36
N GLY A 93 2.20 2.66 5.53
CA GLY A 93 1.11 3.62 5.62
C GLY A 93 -0.24 3.01 5.23
N SER A 94 -0.46 1.77 5.63
CA SER A 94 -1.57 0.93 5.19
C SER A 94 -2.97 1.46 5.50
N GLY A 95 -3.10 2.35 6.48
CA GLY A 95 -4.40 2.88 6.87
C GLY A 95 -5.41 1.78 7.18
N TYR A 96 -6.51 1.80 6.44
CA TYR A 96 -7.58 0.79 6.51
C TYR A 96 -7.68 -0.01 5.20
N ASP A 97 -6.55 -0.19 4.51
CA ASP A 97 -6.49 -1.02 3.30
C ASP A 97 -6.98 -2.45 3.59
N THR A 98 -7.65 -3.02 2.60
CA THR A 98 -8.27 -4.36 2.65
C THR A 98 -7.67 -5.31 1.61
N SER A 99 -6.55 -4.95 1.01
CA SER A 99 -5.93 -5.72 -0.07
C SER A 99 -5.56 -7.13 0.36
N TRP A 100 -5.08 -7.34 1.60
CA TRP A 100 -4.82 -8.69 2.09
C TRP A 100 -6.06 -9.58 2.03
N TRP A 101 -7.21 -9.10 2.49
CA TRP A 101 -8.45 -9.88 2.44
C TRP A 101 -8.88 -10.21 1.02
N CYS A 102 -8.70 -9.25 0.09
CA CYS A 102 -9.09 -9.43 -1.31
C CYS A 102 -8.13 -10.35 -2.08
N LEU A 103 -6.83 -10.29 -1.81
CA LEU A 103 -5.80 -10.96 -2.60
C LEU A 103 -5.31 -12.27 -1.99
N VAL A 104 -5.40 -12.41 -0.66
CA VAL A 104 -4.84 -13.54 0.09
C VAL A 104 -5.92 -14.23 0.91
N GLY A 105 -6.54 -13.53 1.84
CA GLY A 105 -7.47 -14.10 2.82
C GLY A 105 -8.69 -14.81 2.21
N CYS A 106 -9.20 -14.33 1.06
CA CYS A 106 -10.29 -14.99 0.33
C CYS A 106 -9.86 -16.14 -0.57
N LYS A 107 -8.55 -16.32 -0.81
CA LYS A 107 -8.02 -17.38 -1.68
C LYS A 107 -7.82 -18.71 -0.95
N GLY A 108 -8.10 -18.75 0.35
CA GLY A 108 -8.00 -19.95 1.18
C GLY A 108 -6.66 -20.15 1.87
N GLU A 109 -6.54 -21.24 2.62
CA GLU A 109 -5.37 -21.54 3.45
C GLU A 109 -4.08 -21.74 2.66
N GLU A 110 -4.16 -22.26 1.46
CA GLU A 110 -2.99 -22.46 0.62
C GLU A 110 -2.27 -21.15 0.33
N MET A 111 -2.99 -20.15 -0.14
CA MET A 111 -2.41 -18.84 -0.43
C MET A 111 -1.97 -18.13 0.86
N SER A 112 -2.75 -18.17 1.93
CA SER A 112 -2.41 -17.51 3.19
C SER A 112 -1.18 -18.13 3.86
N ASN A 113 -0.93 -19.43 3.68
CA ASN A 113 0.28 -20.09 4.19
C ASN A 113 1.55 -19.75 3.38
N ARG A 114 1.39 -19.29 2.13
CA ARG A 114 2.51 -18.91 1.24
C ARG A 114 2.90 -17.42 1.36
N VAL A 115 2.05 -16.57 1.92
CA VAL A 115 2.22 -15.12 1.92
C VAL A 115 2.22 -14.54 3.32
N LYS A 116 3.33 -13.91 3.71
CA LYS A 116 3.35 -13.05 4.90
C LYS A 116 2.96 -11.64 4.50
N TRP A 117 2.06 -11.02 5.26
CA TRP A 117 1.60 -9.66 5.01
C TRP A 117 1.73 -8.80 6.25
N TYR A 118 2.27 -7.60 6.07
CA TYR A 118 2.47 -6.63 7.13
C TYR A 118 1.83 -5.31 6.77
N ASP A 119 0.75 -4.96 7.46
CA ASP A 119 0.15 -3.63 7.40
C ASP A 119 0.82 -2.74 8.45
N VAL A 120 1.54 -1.72 7.99
CA VAL A 120 2.34 -0.83 8.84
C VAL A 120 1.73 0.55 8.85
N ASP A 121 1.40 1.09 10.04
CA ASP A 121 0.90 2.46 10.21
C ASP A 121 1.13 2.92 11.66
N PHE A 122 0.80 4.17 11.97
CA PHE A 122 0.84 4.69 13.33
C PHE A 122 -0.01 3.86 14.31
N ALA A 123 0.44 3.73 15.55
CA ALA A 123 -0.23 2.96 16.61
C ALA A 123 -1.72 3.31 16.81
N GLU A 124 -2.12 4.55 16.57
CA GLU A 124 -3.55 4.91 16.66
C GLU A 124 -4.36 4.38 15.48
N VAL A 125 -3.77 4.33 14.29
CA VAL A 125 -4.41 3.81 13.07
C VAL A 125 -4.54 2.30 13.18
N THR A 126 -3.46 1.60 13.51
CA THR A 126 -3.45 0.14 13.67
C THR A 126 -4.40 -0.31 14.78
N ARG A 127 -4.42 0.37 15.93
CA ARG A 127 -5.37 0.07 17.01
C ARG A 127 -6.83 0.22 16.57
N ARG A 128 -7.15 1.20 15.74
CA ARG A 128 -8.51 1.38 15.19
C ARG A 128 -8.83 0.31 14.15
N LYS A 129 -7.86 -0.05 13.28
CA LYS A 129 -7.99 -1.12 12.30
C LYS A 129 -8.30 -2.44 13.01
N ILE A 130 -7.49 -2.80 14.00
CA ILE A 130 -7.66 -4.01 14.83
C ILE A 130 -9.04 -4.05 15.50
N LYS A 131 -9.48 -2.95 16.12
CA LYS A 131 -10.82 -2.87 16.72
C LYS A 131 -11.96 -3.06 15.72
N THR A 132 -11.75 -2.70 14.47
CA THR A 132 -12.72 -2.94 13.41
C THR A 132 -12.69 -4.40 12.98
N ILE A 133 -11.51 -4.99 12.83
CA ILE A 133 -11.33 -6.41 12.54
C ILE A 133 -12.05 -7.26 13.59
N GLU A 134 -11.86 -6.98 14.87
CA GLU A 134 -12.51 -7.71 15.96
C GLU A 134 -14.03 -7.69 15.90
N LYS A 135 -14.62 -6.58 15.44
CA LYS A 135 -16.08 -6.39 15.38
C LYS A 135 -16.76 -7.08 14.21
N HIS A 136 -16.02 -7.36 13.14
CA HIS A 136 -16.58 -7.88 11.90
C HIS A 136 -16.07 -9.28 11.62
N GLU A 137 -16.98 -10.26 11.64
CA GLU A 137 -16.65 -11.67 11.43
C GLU A 137 -15.97 -11.91 10.09
N SER A 138 -16.46 -11.28 9.02
CA SER A 138 -15.87 -11.37 7.68
C SER A 138 -14.41 -10.93 7.59
N LEU A 139 -13.96 -10.02 8.48
CA LEU A 139 -12.57 -9.64 8.59
C LEU A 139 -11.77 -10.58 9.49
N ARG A 140 -12.42 -11.13 10.50
CA ARG A 140 -11.78 -11.94 11.54
C ARG A 140 -11.56 -13.38 11.10
N GLU A 141 -12.57 -13.98 10.46
CA GLU A 141 -12.57 -15.39 10.06
C GLU A 141 -11.34 -15.78 9.24
N PRO A 142 -10.90 -15.03 8.19
CA PRO A 142 -9.74 -15.40 7.39
C PRO A 142 -8.41 -15.34 8.16
N LEU A 143 -8.36 -14.71 9.32
CA LEU A 143 -7.12 -14.60 10.12
C LEU A 143 -6.75 -15.89 10.85
N GLY A 144 -7.69 -16.82 11.03
CA GLY A 144 -7.48 -17.99 11.86
C GLY A 144 -7.25 -17.60 13.33
N VAL A 145 -6.27 -18.20 13.98
CA VAL A 145 -5.87 -17.81 15.35
C VAL A 145 -5.01 -16.56 15.30
N TYR A 146 -5.35 -15.59 16.13
CA TYR A 146 -4.58 -14.34 16.23
C TYR A 146 -4.42 -13.89 17.68
N HIS A 147 -3.43 -13.07 17.92
CA HIS A 147 -3.16 -12.45 19.22
C HIS A 147 -2.74 -11.01 19.05
N PHE A 148 -2.87 -10.25 20.15
CA PHE A 148 -2.51 -8.84 20.19
C PHE A 148 -1.17 -8.65 20.89
N GLU A 149 -0.42 -7.67 20.41
CA GLU A 149 0.82 -7.22 21.01
C GLU A 149 0.78 -5.70 21.25
N ARG A 150 1.73 -5.16 21.98
CA ARG A 150 1.91 -3.72 22.25
C ARG A 150 0.61 -3.00 22.64
N ASP A 151 -0.04 -3.48 23.68
CA ASP A 151 -1.30 -2.92 24.21
C ASP A 151 -2.41 -2.81 23.15
N GLY A 152 -2.52 -3.81 22.28
CA GLY A 152 -3.55 -3.89 21.25
C GLY A 152 -3.34 -2.93 20.07
N SER A 153 -2.14 -2.41 19.88
CA SER A 153 -1.77 -1.66 18.68
C SER A 153 -1.19 -2.55 17.58
N GLU A 154 -0.89 -3.81 17.88
CA GLU A 154 -0.41 -4.79 16.92
C GLU A 154 -1.24 -6.07 16.98
N LEU A 155 -1.31 -6.76 15.84
CA LEU A 155 -1.99 -8.04 15.68
C LEU A 155 -1.11 -8.96 14.86
N ARG A 156 -1.00 -10.22 15.29
CA ARG A 156 -0.38 -11.30 14.54
C ARG A 156 -1.34 -12.45 14.37
N SER A 157 -1.40 -13.04 13.20
CA SER A 157 -2.29 -14.15 12.90
C SER A 157 -1.55 -15.36 12.32
N THR A 158 -2.16 -16.52 12.43
CA THR A 158 -1.64 -17.77 11.86
C THR A 158 -1.76 -17.81 10.33
N SER A 159 -2.63 -16.98 9.76
CA SER A 159 -2.79 -16.83 8.30
C SER A 159 -1.70 -15.99 7.64
N GLY A 160 -0.65 -15.57 8.37
CA GLY A 160 0.41 -14.73 7.86
C GLY A 160 0.10 -13.23 7.83
N TYR A 161 -1.12 -12.79 8.15
CA TYR A 161 -1.45 -11.37 8.26
C TYR A 161 -0.94 -10.78 9.57
N ASN A 162 -0.28 -9.65 9.48
CA ASN A 162 0.24 -8.90 10.63
C ASN A 162 -0.15 -7.42 10.49
N CYS A 163 -0.54 -6.81 11.60
CA CYS A 163 -0.76 -5.37 11.69
C CYS A 163 0.27 -4.81 12.68
N VAL A 164 1.13 -3.91 12.22
CA VAL A 164 2.34 -3.48 12.92
C VAL A 164 2.34 -1.97 13.11
N SER A 165 2.65 -1.51 14.32
CA SER A 165 2.69 -0.10 14.62
C SER A 165 4.09 0.50 14.46
N ALA A 166 4.27 1.42 13.51
CA ALA A 166 5.53 2.13 13.30
C ALA A 166 5.33 3.55 12.77
N ASP A 167 6.33 4.38 12.96
CA ASP A 167 6.40 5.72 12.37
C ASP A 167 7.39 5.72 11.18
N LEU A 168 6.88 5.89 9.97
CA LEU A 168 7.71 5.91 8.75
C LEU A 168 8.72 7.07 8.71
N ARG A 169 8.60 8.06 9.61
CA ARG A 169 9.53 9.19 9.69
C ARG A 169 10.88 8.82 10.30
N ASP A 170 10.97 7.65 10.94
CA ASP A 170 12.19 7.09 11.49
C ASP A 170 12.47 5.72 10.84
N ALA A 171 13.34 5.72 9.84
CA ALA A 171 13.64 4.51 9.08
C ALA A 171 14.43 3.47 9.88
N GLU A 172 15.24 3.89 10.85
CA GLU A 172 15.99 2.96 11.72
C GLU A 172 15.03 2.27 12.70
N GLU A 173 14.17 3.05 13.36
CA GLU A 173 13.14 2.48 14.22
C GLU A 173 12.18 1.55 13.43
N LEU A 174 11.81 1.94 12.20
CA LEU A 174 11.01 1.10 11.32
C LEU A 174 11.68 -0.25 11.04
N LYS A 175 13.00 -0.24 10.76
CA LYS A 175 13.79 -1.45 10.55
C LYS A 175 13.73 -2.38 11.76
N ASP A 176 13.96 -1.83 12.94
CA ASP A 176 13.96 -2.59 14.20
C ASP A 176 12.58 -3.20 14.45
N ILE A 177 11.52 -2.41 14.31
CA ILE A 177 10.14 -2.86 14.48
C ILE A 177 9.78 -3.96 13.49
N LEU A 178 10.15 -3.85 12.21
CA LEU A 178 9.89 -4.89 11.21
C LEU A 178 10.66 -6.18 11.53
N THR A 179 11.87 -6.07 12.06
CA THR A 179 12.67 -7.21 12.52
C THR A 179 12.03 -7.90 13.73
N GLU A 180 11.57 -7.13 14.73
CA GLU A 180 10.78 -7.64 15.86
C GLU A 180 9.46 -8.27 15.40
N ALA A 181 8.84 -7.71 14.36
CA ALA A 181 7.64 -8.26 13.72
C ALA A 181 7.92 -9.55 12.94
N ARG A 182 9.16 -10.05 12.93
CA ARG A 182 9.59 -11.27 12.24
C ARG A 182 9.43 -11.20 10.72
N VAL A 183 9.66 -10.02 10.15
CA VAL A 183 9.91 -9.90 8.71
C VAL A 183 11.13 -10.75 8.37
N ASP A 184 10.98 -11.60 7.38
CA ASP A 184 12.07 -12.45 6.92
C ASP A 184 12.76 -11.77 5.73
N TRP A 185 13.91 -11.18 5.98
CA TRP A 185 14.64 -10.41 4.98
C TRP A 185 15.27 -11.26 3.86
N GLN A 186 15.14 -12.58 3.95
CA GLN A 186 15.58 -13.52 2.91
C GLN A 186 14.45 -13.91 1.95
N LEU A 187 13.22 -13.47 2.21
CA LEU A 187 12.11 -13.75 1.32
C LEU A 187 11.96 -12.66 0.25
N PRO A 188 11.51 -13.03 -0.96
CA PRO A 188 11.02 -12.07 -1.94
C PRO A 188 10.01 -11.11 -1.32
N THR A 189 10.26 -9.81 -1.42
CA THR A 189 9.50 -8.80 -0.70
C THR A 189 8.97 -7.72 -1.64
N LEU A 190 7.65 -7.50 -1.59
CA LEU A 190 7.02 -6.33 -2.18
C LEU A 190 6.70 -5.30 -1.10
N PHE A 191 7.24 -4.11 -1.25
CA PHE A 191 6.79 -2.93 -0.51
C PHE A 191 5.67 -2.25 -1.27
N VAL A 192 4.61 -1.88 -0.56
CA VAL A 192 3.48 -1.14 -1.13
C VAL A 192 3.32 0.17 -0.37
N THR A 193 3.09 1.26 -1.08
CA THR A 193 2.81 2.56 -0.49
C THR A 193 1.82 3.35 -1.33
N GLU A 194 0.77 3.83 -0.69
CA GLU A 194 -0.25 4.67 -1.31
C GLU A 194 -0.33 6.03 -0.63
N VAL A 195 0.24 7.06 -1.27
CA VAL A 195 0.26 8.46 -0.78
C VAL A 195 0.84 8.60 0.64
N ALA A 196 1.65 7.65 1.07
CA ALA A 196 2.25 7.68 2.40
C ALA A 196 3.58 8.42 2.40
N LEU A 197 4.41 8.18 1.40
CA LEU A 197 5.75 8.79 1.30
C LEU A 197 5.67 10.29 1.00
N SER A 198 4.63 10.77 0.33
CA SER A 198 4.41 12.20 0.08
C SER A 198 4.37 13.05 1.36
N TYR A 199 4.03 12.47 2.52
CA TYR A 199 3.99 13.19 3.80
C TYR A 199 5.33 13.22 4.53
N LEU A 200 6.35 12.52 4.05
CA LEU A 200 7.70 12.56 4.58
C LEU A 200 8.48 13.73 3.94
N SER A 201 9.49 14.26 4.62
CA SER A 201 10.48 15.11 3.94
C SER A 201 11.26 14.29 2.92
N GLY A 202 11.83 14.93 1.90
CA GLY A 202 12.63 14.25 0.88
C GLY A 202 13.70 13.34 1.48
N GLU A 203 14.46 13.82 2.47
CA GLU A 203 15.48 13.04 3.20
C GLU A 203 14.88 11.80 3.87
N LYS A 204 13.76 11.95 4.59
CA LYS A 204 13.11 10.82 5.28
C LYS A 204 12.52 9.82 4.30
N CYS A 205 11.94 10.32 3.21
CA CYS A 205 11.45 9.49 2.13
C CYS A 205 12.58 8.62 1.56
N GLU A 206 13.74 9.20 1.26
CA GLU A 206 14.89 8.45 0.76
C GLU A 206 15.43 7.43 1.76
N LYS A 207 15.45 7.74 3.06
CA LYS A 207 15.84 6.75 4.09
C LYS A 207 14.93 5.53 4.08
N VAL A 208 13.61 5.73 3.97
CA VAL A 208 12.65 4.63 3.85
C VAL A 208 12.85 3.85 2.54
N LEU A 209 13.04 4.55 1.41
CA LEU A 209 13.28 3.90 0.13
C LEU A 209 14.58 3.08 0.13
N ARG A 210 15.65 3.58 0.75
CA ARG A 210 16.91 2.82 0.92
C ARG A 210 16.70 1.60 1.78
N LEU A 211 15.96 1.71 2.88
CA LEU A 211 15.58 0.55 3.69
C LEU A 211 14.86 -0.51 2.84
N CYS A 212 13.91 -0.09 1.99
CA CYS A 212 13.20 -1.03 1.11
C CYS A 212 14.12 -1.71 0.09
N ALA A 213 15.09 -0.97 -0.47
CA ALA A 213 15.96 -1.47 -1.53
C ALA A 213 17.13 -2.33 -1.02
N THR A 214 17.81 -1.89 0.06
CA THR A 214 19.15 -2.39 0.40
C THR A 214 19.22 -3.19 1.70
N PHE A 215 18.09 -3.38 2.41
CA PHE A 215 18.17 -4.05 3.70
C PHE A 215 18.67 -5.49 3.54
N ASP A 216 19.90 -5.72 3.94
CA ASP A 216 20.43 -7.03 4.25
C ASP A 216 20.39 -7.24 5.77
N GLY A 217 20.01 -8.40 6.24
CA GLY A 217 20.01 -8.73 7.67
C GLY A 217 21.43 -8.77 8.31
N SER A 218 22.45 -8.40 7.57
CA SER A 218 23.84 -8.45 8.02
C SER A 218 24.22 -7.15 8.74
N SER A 219 24.09 -7.15 10.05
CA SER A 219 24.76 -6.18 10.93
C SER A 219 26.23 -6.52 11.19
N THR A 220 26.82 -7.50 10.50
CA THR A 220 28.22 -7.90 10.67
C THR A 220 28.83 -8.18 9.30
N GLY A 221 29.91 -7.46 9.00
CA GLY A 221 30.71 -7.61 7.78
C GLY A 221 31.34 -9.01 7.65
N SER A 222 30.57 -10.00 7.31
CA SER A 222 31.03 -11.29 6.83
C SER A 222 30.93 -11.29 5.32
N ASP A 223 32.09 -11.38 4.70
CA ASP A 223 32.33 -11.55 3.27
C ASP A 223 31.92 -12.99 2.88
N ASP A 224 30.60 -13.25 2.92
CA ASP A 224 30.06 -14.57 2.58
C ASP A 224 29.60 -14.55 1.13
N SER A 225 30.44 -15.15 0.27
CA SER A 225 30.26 -15.31 -1.18
C SER A 225 29.04 -16.15 -1.60
N ASN A 226 28.13 -16.45 -0.65
CA ASN A 226 26.87 -17.18 -0.86
C ASN A 226 25.61 -16.30 -0.68
N ASN A 227 25.75 -14.98 -0.81
CA ASN A 227 24.62 -14.08 -0.62
C ASN A 227 23.63 -14.25 -1.78
N LYS A 228 22.56 -15.00 -1.54
CA LYS A 228 21.43 -15.13 -2.49
C LYS A 228 20.83 -13.75 -2.69
N VAL A 229 20.82 -13.29 -3.94
CA VAL A 229 20.15 -12.03 -4.29
C VAL A 229 18.66 -12.16 -3.94
N VAL A 230 18.19 -11.38 -3.00
CA VAL A 230 16.79 -11.38 -2.61
C VAL A 230 16.03 -10.38 -3.47
N ASN A 231 15.02 -10.85 -4.20
CA ASN A 231 14.17 -9.99 -5.03
C ASN A 231 13.36 -9.04 -4.16
N ARG A 232 13.56 -7.73 -4.34
CA ARG A 232 12.82 -6.67 -3.68
C ARG A 232 12.22 -5.73 -4.71
N ALA A 233 10.95 -5.43 -4.51
CA ALA A 233 10.22 -4.52 -5.35
C ALA A 233 9.43 -3.51 -4.51
N ILE A 234 9.11 -2.37 -5.10
CA ILE A 234 8.21 -1.39 -4.51
C ILE A 234 7.14 -0.99 -5.53
N VAL A 235 5.91 -0.97 -5.08
CA VAL A 235 4.79 -0.33 -5.80
C VAL A 235 4.40 0.90 -5.01
N SER A 236 4.59 2.07 -5.62
CA SER A 236 4.29 3.35 -4.99
C SER A 236 3.30 4.14 -5.84
N TYR A 237 2.22 4.61 -5.21
CA TYR A 237 1.30 5.58 -5.80
C TYR A 237 1.41 6.90 -5.06
N GLU A 238 1.85 7.95 -5.76
CA GLU A 238 2.07 9.26 -5.17
C GLU A 238 1.51 10.37 -6.08
N ALA A 239 1.11 11.49 -5.48
CA ALA A 239 0.70 12.65 -6.23
C ALA A 239 1.93 13.34 -6.87
N MET A 240 1.83 13.70 -8.14
CA MET A 240 2.89 14.36 -8.91
C MET A 240 2.34 15.57 -9.68
N HIS A 241 3.23 16.39 -10.24
CA HIS A 241 2.85 17.54 -11.08
C HIS A 241 1.87 18.53 -10.41
N LEU A 242 2.03 18.80 -9.13
CA LEU A 242 1.10 19.63 -8.33
C LEU A 242 1.32 21.14 -8.48
N ASN A 243 1.94 21.59 -9.56
CA ASN A 243 2.27 22.99 -9.82
C ASN A 243 1.21 23.75 -10.64
N ASP A 244 0.19 23.06 -11.15
CA ASP A 244 -0.97 23.67 -11.79
C ASP A 244 -2.02 24.18 -10.78
N GLU A 245 -3.12 24.74 -11.26
CA GLU A 245 -4.21 25.26 -10.42
C GLU A 245 -4.85 24.16 -9.56
N PHE A 246 -5.08 22.99 -10.15
CA PHE A 246 -5.69 21.84 -9.49
C PHE A 246 -4.75 21.31 -8.39
N GLY A 247 -3.48 21.08 -8.69
CA GLY A 247 -2.48 20.60 -7.75
C GLY A 247 -2.28 21.56 -6.58
N ARG A 248 -2.20 22.87 -6.86
CA ARG A 248 -2.12 23.90 -5.81
C ARG A 248 -3.36 23.89 -4.90
N ARG A 249 -4.56 23.72 -5.48
CA ARG A 249 -5.80 23.59 -4.70
C ARG A 249 -5.80 22.31 -3.86
N MET A 250 -5.37 21.20 -4.42
CA MET A 250 -5.23 19.92 -3.71
C MET A 250 -4.26 20.05 -2.55
N CYS A 251 -3.07 20.63 -2.74
CA CYS A 251 -2.10 20.86 -1.67
C CYS A 251 -2.68 21.72 -0.52
N ARG A 252 -3.43 22.80 -0.85
CA ARG A 252 -4.13 23.61 0.16
C ARG A 252 -5.14 22.78 0.94
N ASN A 253 -6.01 22.04 0.24
CA ASN A 253 -7.02 21.20 0.85
C ASN A 253 -6.42 20.14 1.79
N VAL A 254 -5.33 19.49 1.36
CA VAL A 254 -4.61 18.51 2.18
C VAL A 254 -4.05 19.16 3.44
N ARG A 255 -3.41 20.33 3.31
CA ARG A 255 -2.89 21.09 4.46
C ARG A 255 -3.99 21.50 5.43
N GLU A 256 -5.10 22.03 4.93
CA GLU A 256 -6.22 22.49 5.75
C GLU A 256 -6.94 21.34 6.45
N GLN A 257 -7.18 20.26 5.73
CA GLN A 257 -7.96 19.13 6.24
C GLN A 257 -7.14 18.18 7.12
N ARG A 258 -5.86 17.99 6.84
CA ARG A 258 -4.97 17.05 7.55
C ARG A 258 -4.01 17.75 8.51
N GLY A 259 -3.76 19.04 8.30
CA GLY A 259 -2.77 19.81 9.08
C GLY A 259 -1.32 19.46 8.73
N THR A 260 -1.09 18.60 7.72
CA THR A 260 0.24 18.21 7.26
C THR A 260 0.28 18.39 5.73
N PRO A 261 1.22 19.20 5.20
CA PRO A 261 1.41 19.32 3.76
C PRO A 261 2.05 18.07 3.18
N PHE A 262 2.01 17.93 1.86
CA PHE A 262 2.93 17.06 1.16
C PHE A 262 4.34 17.65 1.23
N LEU A 263 5.32 16.85 1.60
CA LEU A 263 6.70 17.29 1.85
C LEU A 263 7.71 16.70 0.85
N ALA A 264 7.46 15.50 0.31
CA ALA A 264 8.37 14.80 -0.59
C ALA A 264 8.14 15.10 -2.07
N LEU A 265 7.36 16.13 -2.39
CA LEU A 265 6.96 16.47 -3.75
C LEU A 265 7.96 17.38 -4.49
N GLU A 266 8.98 17.85 -3.80
CA GLU A 266 10.07 18.62 -4.41
C GLU A 266 11.29 17.73 -4.60
N ASP A 267 11.95 17.86 -5.74
CA ASP A 267 13.25 17.25 -6.00
C ASP A 267 14.37 17.97 -5.24
N GLU A 268 15.62 17.49 -5.39
CA GLU A 268 16.78 18.06 -4.73
C GLU A 268 17.08 19.54 -5.12
N ASN A 269 16.51 19.98 -6.24
CA ASN A 269 16.68 21.34 -6.77
C ASN A 269 15.46 22.23 -6.49
N GLY A 270 14.49 21.76 -5.70
CA GLY A 270 13.23 22.46 -5.44
C GLY A 270 12.24 22.39 -6.59
N GLY A 271 12.48 21.54 -7.60
CA GLY A 271 11.54 21.26 -8.68
C GLY A 271 10.44 20.29 -8.24
N GLN A 272 9.32 20.31 -8.95
CA GLN A 272 8.24 19.35 -8.69
C GLN A 272 8.64 17.95 -9.11
N VAL A 273 8.30 16.96 -8.29
CA VAL A 273 8.53 15.54 -8.62
C VAL A 273 7.68 15.17 -9.83
N ASP A 274 8.33 14.68 -10.86
CA ASP A 274 7.76 14.08 -12.06
C ASP A 274 8.16 12.61 -12.19
N CYS A 275 7.70 11.91 -13.22
CA CYS A 275 8.06 10.51 -13.44
C CYS A 275 9.57 10.30 -13.53
N SER A 276 10.30 11.18 -14.23
CA SER A 276 11.75 11.03 -14.40
C SER A 276 12.50 11.21 -13.08
N SER A 277 12.15 12.22 -12.29
CA SER A 277 12.77 12.46 -10.98
C SER A 277 12.39 11.38 -9.96
N ALA A 278 11.17 10.82 -10.04
CA ALA A 278 10.76 9.70 -9.21
C ALA A 278 11.55 8.41 -9.54
N GLU A 279 11.74 8.10 -10.83
CA GLU A 279 12.59 6.99 -11.27
C GLU A 279 14.05 7.19 -10.81
N ALA A 280 14.61 8.38 -11.02
CA ALA A 280 15.96 8.70 -10.58
C ALA A 280 16.14 8.59 -9.05
N ARG A 281 15.13 8.98 -8.27
CA ARG A 281 15.13 8.82 -6.80
C ARG A 281 15.19 7.36 -6.39
N LEU A 282 14.37 6.49 -7.00
CA LEU A 282 14.38 5.05 -6.72
C LEU A 282 15.75 4.42 -7.03
N LEU A 283 16.33 4.73 -8.20
CA LEU A 283 17.66 4.23 -8.59
C LEU A 283 18.74 4.70 -7.61
N ARG A 284 18.72 5.99 -7.20
CA ARG A 284 19.66 6.51 -6.18
C ARG A 284 19.49 5.85 -4.81
N CYS A 285 18.29 5.36 -4.51
CA CYS A 285 18.01 4.67 -3.26
C CYS A 285 18.43 3.18 -3.28
N GLY A 286 18.88 2.65 -4.43
CA GLY A 286 19.44 1.31 -4.52
C GLY A 286 18.56 0.27 -5.22
N PHE A 287 17.46 0.68 -5.86
CA PHE A 287 16.73 -0.22 -6.75
C PHE A 287 17.48 -0.35 -8.09
N ASP A 288 17.54 -1.56 -8.64
CA ASP A 288 18.26 -1.84 -9.91
C ASP A 288 17.51 -1.29 -11.12
N ALA A 289 16.18 -1.19 -11.04
CA ALA A 289 15.33 -0.64 -12.08
C ALA A 289 14.17 0.14 -11.46
N ALA A 290 13.72 1.16 -12.17
CA ALA A 290 12.54 1.94 -11.80
C ALA A 290 11.72 2.29 -13.04
N LYS A 291 10.41 2.28 -12.91
CA LYS A 291 9.48 2.74 -13.91
C LYS A 291 8.34 3.51 -13.27
N CYS A 292 8.19 4.75 -13.68
CA CYS A 292 7.08 5.59 -13.29
C CYS A 292 6.16 5.83 -14.50
N ARG A 293 4.88 5.86 -14.24
CA ARG A 293 3.85 6.16 -15.25
C ARG A 293 2.76 7.01 -14.64
N LYS A 294 2.18 7.87 -15.46
CA LYS A 294 0.96 8.57 -15.08
C LYS A 294 -0.21 7.57 -15.00
N MET A 295 -1.22 7.91 -14.20
CA MET A 295 -2.41 7.05 -14.04
C MET A 295 -3.07 6.75 -15.39
N THR A 296 -3.19 7.73 -16.26
CA THR A 296 -3.75 7.58 -17.61
C THR A 296 -2.98 6.61 -18.50
N GLU A 297 -1.66 6.53 -18.34
CA GLU A 297 -0.80 5.60 -19.08
C GLU A 297 -0.87 4.17 -18.52
N CYS A 298 -1.25 4.02 -17.24
CA CYS A 298 -1.38 2.72 -16.60
C CYS A 298 -2.68 2.00 -16.98
N GLN A 299 -3.73 2.73 -17.36
CA GLN A 299 -5.06 2.17 -17.62
C GLN A 299 -5.04 1.01 -18.61
N ASP A 300 -4.26 1.13 -19.68
CA ASP A 300 -4.19 0.12 -20.75
C ASP A 300 -3.18 -1.00 -20.49
N THR A 301 -2.46 -0.98 -19.36
CA THR A 301 -1.35 -1.92 -19.11
C THR A 301 -1.63 -2.95 -18.05
N LEU A 302 -2.40 -2.62 -17.03
CA LEU A 302 -2.63 -3.48 -15.86
C LEU A 302 -4.08 -3.91 -15.69
N LEU A 303 -5.03 -3.10 -16.16
CA LEU A 303 -6.46 -3.39 -16.03
C LEU A 303 -7.04 -3.85 -17.36
N SER A 304 -8.03 -4.73 -17.32
CA SER A 304 -8.77 -5.12 -18.50
C SER A 304 -9.67 -3.97 -19.00
N ARG A 305 -9.88 -3.90 -20.31
CA ARG A 305 -10.82 -2.92 -20.90
C ARG A 305 -12.22 -3.04 -20.33
N GLU A 306 -12.64 -4.25 -19.95
CA GLU A 306 -13.95 -4.52 -19.36
C GLU A 306 -14.07 -3.89 -17.98
N GLU A 307 -13.03 -3.98 -17.13
CA GLU A 307 -13.01 -3.36 -15.82
C GLU A 307 -13.04 -1.83 -15.90
N ILE A 308 -12.24 -1.26 -16.81
CA ILE A 308 -12.20 0.17 -17.09
C ILE A 308 -13.58 0.63 -17.54
N TYR A 309 -14.13 0.00 -18.58
CA TYR A 309 -15.43 0.35 -19.15
C TYR A 309 -16.56 0.21 -18.13
N ARG A 310 -16.53 -0.84 -17.30
CA ARG A 310 -17.50 -1.01 -16.20
C ARG A 310 -17.43 0.16 -15.22
N ALA A 311 -16.25 0.51 -14.77
CA ALA A 311 -16.04 1.57 -13.77
C ALA A 311 -16.46 2.94 -14.31
N GLU A 312 -16.11 3.27 -15.54
CA GLU A 312 -16.44 4.54 -16.19
C GLU A 312 -17.95 4.75 -16.42
N ARG A 313 -18.73 3.67 -16.47
CA ARG A 313 -20.19 3.74 -16.66
C ARG A 313 -20.99 3.82 -15.37
N LEU A 314 -20.37 3.65 -14.22
CA LEU A 314 -21.07 3.69 -12.94
C LEU A 314 -21.55 5.09 -12.56
N GLU A 315 -20.83 6.11 -13.01
CA GLU A 315 -21.14 7.52 -12.74
C GLU A 315 -20.89 8.34 -14.01
N MET A 316 -21.70 9.37 -14.23
CA MET A 316 -21.47 10.30 -15.34
C MET A 316 -20.28 11.21 -15.01
N LEU A 317 -19.34 11.30 -15.93
CA LEU A 317 -18.17 12.17 -15.87
C LEU A 317 -18.27 13.19 -17.01
N ASP A 318 -18.36 14.44 -16.65
CA ASP A 318 -18.40 15.55 -17.63
C ASP A 318 -16.99 15.98 -18.06
N GLU A 319 -15.97 15.70 -17.22
CA GLU A 319 -14.58 16.14 -17.44
C GLU A 319 -13.61 15.00 -17.14
N ARG A 320 -13.07 14.39 -18.20
CA ARG A 320 -12.04 13.31 -18.07
C ARG A 320 -10.61 13.86 -18.09
N GLU A 321 -10.44 15.09 -18.50
CA GLU A 321 -9.14 15.73 -18.72
C GLU A 321 -8.36 15.99 -17.41
N GLU A 322 -9.05 15.99 -16.27
CA GLU A 322 -8.45 16.22 -14.95
C GLU A 322 -7.63 15.04 -14.41
N PHE A 323 -7.58 13.88 -15.10
CA PHE A 323 -6.73 12.75 -14.73
C PHE A 323 -5.30 12.82 -15.29
N ASN A 324 -5.00 13.81 -16.09
CA ASN A 324 -3.68 13.95 -16.74
C ASN A 324 -2.62 14.62 -15.89
#